data_9add0531fcf5f9192dbd77d65bef7072
#
_entry.id   9add0531fcf5f9192dbd77d65bef7072
#
_cell.length_a   1.000
_cell.length_b   1.000
_cell.length_c   1.000
_cell.angle_alpha   90.00
_cell.angle_beta   90.00
_cell.angle_gamma   90.00
#
_symmetry.space_group_name_H-M   'P 1'
#
loop_
_entity.id
_entity.type
_entity.pdbx_description
1 polymer ?
#
loop_
_entity_poly.entity_id
_entity_poly.type
_entity_poly.pdbx_seq_one_letter_code
_entity_poly.pdbx_strand_id
1 'polypeptide(L)'
;MSSILNILPALAFLLILLSISAYIQRTSKENRQKDFAKDYFIGGRTLGGFVLAMTTAATYSSVSTFVGGPGVAWVIGYGWLYMAIVQVVVIFLVLGVFGKKIALIAREIDAVTVIDVLRARYHSDFLANMAAVVIVAFFCATMVAQFVGAAKLFEAVTDFSYLTGLTMFGLIVVIYTTIGGFKGVAVTDACCAIAMIVGLCILMGGMMHAGGGFNKIMSYISTQHPDMLEPLSRGKMPISLYISQWLLVGICTLSLPQSVVRGISYKDTKALHNAMIIGTVVIGAMTLVATWIGVISKGILTGPITAYGNSVDNIMPIAIVQSLTPFWAGVIIIGPIAATISTVSSLLLSSSSSIVKDVYMNIKGKREEQLSNNQIRLYSLGATIILGLLVYAIAIKPPSVIWQINMFAFGGLETAFFWVLIFGLFWPKANKYGAIAAMGGGVIIYCLAMVFKIKVLDLHQIVLGIGLSLLCFFIGNSFGKTVDEKTLRIFFPEKFDDEK
;
A
#
# COMPACT_ATOMS: atom_id res chain seq x y z
N MET A 1 -1.83 -20.65 29.71
CA MET A 1 -0.67 -21.27 29.02
C MET A 1 -0.92 -21.55 27.53
N SER A 2 -2.16 -21.79 27.09
CA SER A 2 -2.48 -22.03 25.66
C SER A 2 -2.30 -20.78 24.76
N SER A 3 -2.64 -19.60 25.24
CA SER A 3 -2.59 -18.34 24.48
C SER A 3 -1.17 -17.91 24.08
N ILE A 4 -0.16 -18.16 24.91
CA ILE A 4 1.24 -17.86 24.58
C ILE A 4 1.76 -18.84 23.53
N LEU A 5 1.36 -20.09 23.58
CA LEU A 5 1.73 -21.09 22.56
C LEU A 5 1.17 -20.75 21.18
N ASN A 6 -0.01 -20.12 21.12
CA ASN A 6 -0.63 -19.73 19.86
C ASN A 6 0.11 -18.55 19.17
N ILE A 7 0.76 -17.67 19.92
CA ILE A 7 1.49 -16.53 19.36
C ILE A 7 2.96 -16.86 19.02
N LEU A 8 3.47 -17.97 19.57
CA LEU A 8 4.88 -18.37 19.41
C LEU A 8 5.33 -18.44 17.94
N PRO A 9 4.56 -19.01 16.99
CA PRO A 9 4.93 -19.04 15.59
C PRO A 9 5.09 -17.63 14.99
N ALA A 10 4.17 -16.71 15.32
CA ALA A 10 4.23 -15.32 14.84
C ALA A 10 5.44 -14.59 15.42
N LEU A 11 5.72 -14.74 16.73
CA LEU A 11 6.91 -14.15 17.35
C LEU A 11 8.21 -14.71 16.75
N ALA A 12 8.28 -16.03 16.51
CA ALA A 12 9.44 -16.66 15.86
C ALA A 12 9.66 -16.09 14.46
N PHE A 13 8.59 -15.94 13.67
CA PHE A 13 8.65 -15.31 12.34
C PHE A 13 9.18 -13.88 12.41
N LEU A 14 8.69 -13.07 13.36
CA LEU A 14 9.15 -11.69 13.57
C LEU A 14 10.64 -11.63 13.93
N LEU A 15 11.12 -12.54 14.79
CA LEU A 15 12.54 -12.63 15.14
C LEU A 15 13.40 -13.04 13.93
N ILE A 16 12.90 -13.92 13.06
CA ILE A 16 13.56 -14.29 11.81
C ILE A 16 13.68 -13.06 10.90
N LEU A 17 12.60 -12.30 10.70
CA LEU A 17 12.61 -11.08 9.88
C LEU A 17 13.60 -10.04 10.43
N LEU A 18 13.61 -9.81 11.74
CA LEU A 18 14.57 -8.93 12.42
C LEU A 18 16.02 -9.39 12.19
N SER A 19 16.27 -10.68 12.31
CA SER A 19 17.61 -11.27 12.12
C SER A 19 18.09 -11.12 10.69
N ILE A 20 17.24 -11.40 9.69
CA ILE A 20 17.54 -11.20 8.27
C ILE A 20 17.83 -9.73 7.98
N SER A 21 16.98 -8.84 8.48
CA SER A 21 17.11 -7.40 8.30
C SER A 21 18.42 -6.86 8.90
N ALA A 22 18.74 -7.29 10.13
CA ALA A 22 19.99 -6.93 10.80
C ALA A 22 21.24 -7.50 10.08
N TYR A 23 21.17 -8.72 9.56
CA TYR A 23 22.25 -9.33 8.77
C TYR A 23 22.51 -8.56 7.48
N ILE A 24 21.47 -8.25 6.71
CA ILE A 24 21.60 -7.45 5.49
C ILE A 24 22.19 -6.07 5.78
N GLN A 25 21.78 -5.47 6.89
CA GLN A 25 22.33 -4.21 7.34
C GLN A 25 23.84 -4.27 7.64
N ARG A 26 24.28 -5.33 8.29
CA ARG A 26 25.72 -5.51 8.63
C ARG A 26 26.58 -5.74 7.38
N THR A 27 26.11 -6.57 6.46
CA THR A 27 26.85 -6.89 5.21
C THR A 27 26.86 -5.73 4.20
N SER A 28 25.88 -4.82 4.26
CA SER A 28 25.84 -3.62 3.40
C SER A 28 26.72 -2.46 3.93
N LYS A 29 27.30 -2.55 5.11
CA LYS A 29 28.09 -1.46 5.71
C LYS A 29 29.33 -1.05 4.91
N GLU A 30 29.95 -1.97 4.18
CA GLU A 30 31.16 -1.71 3.40
C GLU A 30 30.97 -0.77 2.22
N ASN A 31 29.75 -0.71 1.64
CA ASN A 31 29.44 0.16 0.49
C ASN A 31 28.77 1.50 0.87
N ARG A 32 28.47 1.74 2.15
CA ARG A 32 27.67 2.88 2.65
C ARG A 32 28.36 4.24 2.65
N GLN A 33 29.65 4.31 2.42
CA GLN A 33 30.36 5.58 2.57
C GLN A 33 30.06 6.61 1.46
N LYS A 34 29.54 6.18 0.29
CA LYS A 34 29.37 7.07 -0.85
C LYS A 34 28.01 7.77 -0.96
N ASP A 35 26.90 7.11 -0.63
CA ASP A 35 25.56 7.74 -0.72
C ASP A 35 24.55 7.03 0.19
N PHE A 36 24.48 7.44 1.45
CA PHE A 36 23.58 6.86 2.45
C PHE A 36 22.11 6.99 2.05
N ALA A 37 21.69 8.13 1.50
CA ALA A 37 20.30 8.38 1.17
C ALA A 37 19.81 7.41 0.06
N LYS A 38 20.63 7.20 -0.97
CA LYS A 38 20.32 6.31 -2.08
C LYS A 38 20.24 4.84 -1.64
N ASP A 39 21.17 4.40 -0.79
CA ASP A 39 21.14 3.02 -0.27
C ASP A 39 19.98 2.82 0.72
N TYR A 40 19.75 3.78 1.61
CA TYR A 40 18.74 3.67 2.66
C TYR A 40 17.29 3.78 2.14
N PHE A 41 17.01 4.66 1.16
CA PHE A 41 15.64 4.92 0.68
C PHE A 41 15.22 4.13 -0.55
N ILE A 42 16.15 3.68 -1.42
CA ILE A 42 15.83 2.89 -2.63
C ILE A 42 16.72 1.65 -2.82
N GLY A 43 17.53 1.27 -1.83
CA GLY A 43 18.37 0.07 -1.89
C GLY A 43 19.44 0.10 -2.97
N GLY A 44 19.93 1.29 -3.35
CA GLY A 44 20.99 1.46 -4.35
C GLY A 44 20.61 1.02 -5.76
N ARG A 45 19.33 0.84 -6.09
CA ARG A 45 18.81 0.34 -7.38
C ARG A 45 19.34 -1.07 -7.74
N THR A 46 19.37 -1.97 -6.75
CA THR A 46 19.97 -3.31 -6.91
C THR A 46 18.94 -4.44 -6.93
N LEU A 47 17.63 -4.14 -6.91
CA LEU A 47 16.59 -5.16 -6.80
C LEU A 47 16.49 -6.01 -8.07
N GLY A 48 16.68 -7.33 -7.93
CA GLY A 48 16.40 -8.31 -8.97
C GLY A 48 14.89 -8.53 -9.15
N GLY A 49 14.49 -9.13 -10.28
CA GLY A 49 13.08 -9.25 -10.67
C GLY A 49 12.21 -9.98 -9.65
N PHE A 50 12.69 -11.05 -9.04
CA PHE A 50 11.95 -11.80 -8.03
C PHE A 50 11.71 -10.96 -6.76
N VAL A 51 12.77 -10.37 -6.20
CA VAL A 51 12.65 -9.53 -5.00
C VAL A 51 11.76 -8.33 -5.28
N LEU A 52 11.90 -7.69 -6.44
CA LEU A 52 11.06 -6.57 -6.86
C LEU A 52 9.58 -6.97 -6.94
N ALA A 53 9.26 -8.12 -7.56
CA ALA A 53 7.91 -8.66 -7.63
C ALA A 53 7.32 -8.90 -6.24
N MET A 54 8.06 -9.60 -5.40
CA MET A 54 7.60 -10.01 -4.07
C MET A 54 7.45 -8.83 -3.12
N THR A 55 8.41 -7.87 -3.09
CA THR A 55 8.26 -6.67 -2.26
C THR A 55 7.11 -5.78 -2.75
N THR A 56 6.88 -5.70 -4.08
CA THR A 56 5.73 -4.97 -4.62
C THR A 56 4.42 -5.64 -4.24
N ALA A 57 4.34 -6.97 -4.37
CA ALA A 57 3.18 -7.75 -3.97
C ALA A 57 2.91 -7.65 -2.45
N ALA A 58 3.93 -7.77 -1.63
CA ALA A 58 3.81 -7.68 -0.17
C ALA A 58 3.35 -6.30 0.29
N THR A 59 3.83 -5.22 -0.34
CA THR A 59 3.42 -3.85 0.04
C THR A 59 2.03 -3.49 -0.49
N TYR A 60 1.65 -4.02 -1.64
CA TYR A 60 0.30 -3.85 -2.17
C TYR A 60 -0.73 -4.64 -1.36
N SER A 61 -0.40 -5.89 -1.01
CA SER A 61 -1.26 -6.77 -0.21
C SER A 61 -1.12 -6.42 1.27
N SER A 62 -2.06 -5.63 1.77
CA SER A 62 -2.09 -5.11 3.13
C SER A 62 -3.10 -5.86 4.01
N VAL A 63 -3.29 -5.42 5.24
CA VAL A 63 -4.36 -5.92 6.10
C VAL A 63 -5.74 -5.79 5.46
N SER A 64 -5.94 -4.82 4.58
CA SER A 64 -7.20 -4.69 3.83
C SER A 64 -7.42 -5.89 2.91
N THR A 65 -6.37 -6.48 2.34
CA THR A 65 -6.47 -7.69 1.51
C THR A 65 -6.79 -8.93 2.34
N PHE A 66 -6.25 -9.03 3.56
CA PHE A 66 -6.35 -10.26 4.37
C PHE A 66 -7.46 -10.24 5.42
N VAL A 67 -7.92 -9.06 5.84
CA VAL A 67 -8.93 -8.89 6.89
C VAL A 67 -10.10 -8.07 6.40
N GLY A 68 -9.87 -6.83 5.98
CA GLY A 68 -10.93 -5.89 5.61
C GLY A 68 -11.73 -6.34 4.39
N GLY A 69 -11.05 -6.65 3.28
CA GLY A 69 -11.69 -7.08 2.03
C GLY A 69 -12.48 -8.39 2.16
N PRO A 70 -11.89 -9.47 2.73
CA PRO A 70 -12.62 -10.69 3.02
C PRO A 70 -13.81 -10.49 3.95
N GLY A 71 -13.72 -9.63 4.95
CA GLY A 71 -14.84 -9.28 5.82
C GLY A 71 -15.99 -8.63 5.05
N VAL A 72 -15.68 -7.76 4.10
CA VAL A 72 -16.70 -7.18 3.18
C VAL A 72 -17.26 -8.24 2.23
N ALA A 73 -16.39 -9.15 1.73
CA ALA A 73 -16.81 -10.26 0.86
C ALA A 73 -17.77 -11.23 1.58
N TRP A 74 -17.62 -11.43 2.89
CA TRP A 74 -18.56 -12.20 3.71
C TRP A 74 -19.97 -11.60 3.73
N VAL A 75 -20.09 -10.27 3.60
CA VAL A 75 -21.39 -9.56 3.56
C VAL A 75 -21.94 -9.48 2.14
N ILE A 76 -21.09 -9.15 1.16
CA ILE A 76 -21.51 -8.86 -0.21
C ILE A 76 -21.53 -10.13 -1.08
N GLY A 77 -20.53 -11.01 -0.94
CA GLY A 77 -20.41 -12.20 -1.79
C GLY A 77 -19.63 -11.95 -3.09
N TYR A 78 -20.05 -12.57 -4.19
CA TYR A 78 -19.35 -12.54 -5.48
C TYR A 78 -19.23 -11.15 -6.10
N GLY A 79 -20.15 -10.23 -5.80
CA GLY A 79 -20.00 -8.84 -6.23
C GLY A 79 -18.67 -8.24 -5.79
N TRP A 80 -18.23 -8.57 -4.57
CA TRP A 80 -16.91 -8.13 -4.07
C TRP A 80 -15.75 -8.87 -4.71
N LEU A 81 -15.89 -10.14 -5.04
CA LEU A 81 -14.87 -10.92 -5.75
C LEU A 81 -14.66 -10.36 -7.18
N TYR A 82 -15.72 -10.03 -7.91
CA TYR A 82 -15.62 -9.39 -9.22
C TYR A 82 -14.96 -8.01 -9.14
N MET A 83 -15.19 -7.24 -8.08
CA MET A 83 -14.46 -6.00 -7.84
C MET A 83 -12.96 -6.27 -7.66
N ALA A 84 -12.61 -7.31 -6.92
CA ALA A 84 -11.20 -7.63 -6.64
C ALA A 84 -10.39 -8.02 -7.91
N ILE A 85 -11.04 -8.47 -9.00
CA ILE A 85 -10.38 -8.86 -10.25
C ILE A 85 -9.56 -7.71 -10.85
N VAL A 86 -9.99 -6.46 -10.72
CA VAL A 86 -9.23 -5.32 -11.27
C VAL A 86 -7.83 -5.21 -10.68
N GLN A 87 -7.62 -5.69 -9.45
CA GLN A 87 -6.34 -5.62 -8.77
C GLN A 87 -5.28 -6.58 -9.37
N VAL A 88 -5.71 -7.59 -10.14
CA VAL A 88 -4.80 -8.56 -10.76
C VAL A 88 -3.81 -7.89 -11.72
N VAL A 89 -4.27 -6.90 -12.47
CA VAL A 89 -3.45 -6.22 -13.49
C VAL A 89 -2.68 -5.01 -12.96
N VAL A 90 -2.89 -4.62 -11.69
CA VAL A 90 -2.33 -3.39 -11.12
C VAL A 90 -0.81 -3.35 -11.22
N ILE A 91 -0.12 -4.44 -10.84
CA ILE A 91 1.36 -4.44 -10.84
C ILE A 91 1.90 -4.35 -12.27
N PHE A 92 1.22 -4.99 -13.22
CA PHE A 92 1.57 -4.89 -14.63
C PHE A 92 1.45 -3.46 -15.13
N LEU A 93 0.36 -2.77 -14.77
CA LEU A 93 0.15 -1.37 -15.13
C LEU A 93 1.18 -0.45 -14.45
N VAL A 94 1.40 -0.59 -13.13
CA VAL A 94 2.34 0.24 -12.36
C VAL A 94 3.75 0.12 -12.92
N LEU A 95 4.27 -1.09 -13.07
CA LEU A 95 5.63 -1.32 -13.54
C LEU A 95 5.76 -1.14 -15.06
N GLY A 96 4.74 -1.52 -15.84
CA GLY A 96 4.75 -1.44 -17.29
C GLY A 96 4.54 -0.03 -17.83
N VAL A 97 3.56 0.70 -17.29
CA VAL A 97 3.23 2.06 -17.76
C VAL A 97 4.20 3.10 -17.18
N PHE A 98 4.35 3.11 -15.85
CA PHE A 98 5.20 4.10 -15.19
C PHE A 98 6.63 3.63 -14.97
N GLY A 99 6.82 2.36 -14.59
CA GLY A 99 8.08 1.85 -14.07
C GLY A 99 9.27 2.08 -15.01
N LYS A 100 9.13 1.78 -16.30
CA LYS A 100 10.21 1.98 -17.27
C LYS A 100 10.54 3.46 -17.47
N LYS A 101 9.53 4.29 -17.72
CA LYS A 101 9.74 5.72 -18.01
C LYS A 101 10.27 6.46 -16.77
N ILE A 102 9.68 6.22 -15.60
CA ILE A 102 10.16 6.80 -14.35
C ILE A 102 11.59 6.38 -14.03
N ALA A 103 11.95 5.12 -14.24
CA ALA A 103 13.29 4.66 -13.94
C ALA A 103 14.36 5.28 -14.86
N LEU A 104 14.07 5.46 -16.13
CA LEU A 104 14.98 6.14 -17.06
C LEU A 104 15.21 7.59 -16.61
N ILE A 105 14.12 8.31 -16.36
CA ILE A 105 14.18 9.69 -15.86
C ILE A 105 14.91 9.75 -14.51
N ALA A 106 14.55 8.88 -13.56
CA ALA A 106 15.14 8.88 -12.24
C ALA A 106 16.64 8.56 -12.23
N ARG A 107 17.13 7.80 -13.21
CA ARG A 107 18.57 7.56 -13.39
C ARG A 107 19.28 8.77 -13.96
N GLU A 108 18.67 9.46 -14.92
CA GLU A 108 19.21 10.66 -15.55
C GLU A 108 19.37 11.82 -14.55
N ILE A 109 18.34 12.03 -13.70
CA ILE A 109 18.35 13.12 -12.70
C ILE A 109 18.83 12.68 -11.31
N ASP A 110 19.29 11.43 -11.19
CA ASP A 110 19.66 10.77 -9.92
C ASP A 110 18.60 10.85 -8.80
N ALA A 111 17.32 10.78 -9.18
CA ALA A 111 16.20 10.85 -8.26
C ALA A 111 16.15 9.63 -7.34
N VAL A 112 15.83 9.86 -6.06
CA VAL A 112 15.66 8.86 -5.02
C VAL A 112 14.20 8.72 -4.61
N THR A 113 13.40 9.77 -4.81
CA THR A 113 11.98 9.82 -4.45
C THR A 113 11.11 10.23 -5.62
N VAL A 114 9.81 9.97 -5.51
CA VAL A 114 8.80 10.50 -6.45
C VAL A 114 8.81 12.03 -6.46
N ILE A 115 9.07 12.64 -5.30
CA ILE A 115 9.11 14.09 -5.14
C ILE A 115 10.28 14.70 -5.92
N ASP A 116 11.44 14.01 -6.01
CA ASP A 116 12.54 14.46 -6.87
C ASP A 116 12.12 14.53 -8.34
N VAL A 117 11.38 13.51 -8.81
CA VAL A 117 10.87 13.47 -10.17
C VAL A 117 9.90 14.64 -10.42
N LEU A 118 9.00 14.92 -9.48
CA LEU A 118 8.08 16.05 -9.58
C LEU A 118 8.82 17.40 -9.55
N ARG A 119 9.84 17.54 -8.69
CA ARG A 119 10.65 18.74 -8.61
C ARG A 119 11.41 18.99 -9.92
N ALA A 120 12.04 17.95 -10.47
CA ALA A 120 12.75 18.05 -11.74
C ALA A 120 11.81 18.34 -12.91
N ARG A 121 10.57 17.80 -12.90
CA ARG A 121 9.60 17.99 -13.97
C ARG A 121 8.96 19.37 -13.97
N TYR A 122 8.62 19.89 -12.79
CA TYR A 122 7.79 21.08 -12.63
C TYR A 122 8.53 22.31 -12.10
N HIS A 123 9.80 22.16 -11.70
CA HIS A 123 10.62 23.22 -11.11
C HIS A 123 9.89 24.01 -10.02
N SER A 124 9.21 23.31 -9.09
CA SER A 124 8.40 23.90 -8.04
C SER A 124 8.64 23.25 -6.69
N ASP A 125 9.31 23.96 -5.77
CA ASP A 125 9.45 23.51 -4.39
C ASP A 125 8.14 23.53 -3.62
N PHE A 126 7.23 24.45 -3.99
CA PHE A 126 5.89 24.48 -3.39
C PHE A 126 5.13 23.19 -3.69
N LEU A 127 5.13 22.74 -4.96
CA LEU A 127 4.54 21.46 -5.35
C LEU A 127 5.21 20.28 -4.61
N ALA A 128 6.54 20.28 -4.53
CA ALA A 128 7.30 19.24 -3.85
C ALA A 128 6.96 19.14 -2.36
N ASN A 129 6.90 20.29 -1.67
CA ASN A 129 6.53 20.32 -0.25
C ASN A 129 5.07 19.92 -0.03
N MET A 130 4.15 20.35 -0.90
CA MET A 130 2.76 19.93 -0.87
C MET A 130 2.64 18.42 -1.06
N ALA A 131 3.37 17.84 -2.00
CA ALA A 131 3.43 16.39 -2.22
C ALA A 131 3.94 15.65 -0.98
N ALA A 132 4.98 16.16 -0.31
CA ALA A 132 5.49 15.57 0.93
C ALA A 132 4.44 15.57 2.05
N VAL A 133 3.72 16.67 2.25
CA VAL A 133 2.64 16.76 3.24
C VAL A 133 1.53 15.75 2.94
N VAL A 134 1.09 15.67 1.68
CA VAL A 134 0.06 14.74 1.23
C VAL A 134 0.49 13.29 1.45
N ILE A 135 1.73 12.93 1.08
CA ILE A 135 2.28 11.58 1.32
C ILE A 135 2.24 11.25 2.80
N VAL A 136 2.79 12.09 3.65
CA VAL A 136 2.85 11.83 5.09
C VAL A 136 1.46 11.68 5.69
N ALA A 137 0.53 12.59 5.37
CA ALA A 137 -0.82 12.58 5.92
C ALA A 137 -1.60 11.29 5.56
N PHE A 138 -1.64 10.94 4.29
CA PHE A 138 -2.39 9.76 3.84
C PHE A 138 -1.68 8.44 4.11
N PHE A 139 -0.34 8.41 4.14
CA PHE A 139 0.37 7.22 4.61
C PHE A 139 0.14 6.98 6.10
N CYS A 140 0.07 8.02 6.93
CA CYS A 140 -0.35 7.87 8.33
C CYS A 140 -1.75 7.24 8.42
N ALA A 141 -2.72 7.69 7.63
CA ALA A 141 -4.04 7.08 7.60
C ALA A 141 -4.00 5.60 7.18
N THR A 142 -3.24 5.25 6.14
CA THR A 142 -3.05 3.85 5.73
C THR A 142 -2.43 3.03 6.86
N MET A 143 -1.39 3.55 7.52
CA MET A 143 -0.72 2.85 8.63
C MET A 143 -1.66 2.63 9.83
N VAL A 144 -2.57 3.56 10.12
CA VAL A 144 -3.61 3.35 11.15
C VAL A 144 -4.44 2.10 10.86
N ALA A 145 -4.90 1.92 9.63
CA ALA A 145 -5.63 0.70 9.24
C ALA A 145 -4.81 -0.58 9.49
N GLN A 146 -3.50 -0.54 9.22
CA GLN A 146 -2.60 -1.67 9.44
C GLN A 146 -2.45 -1.99 10.94
N PHE A 147 -2.26 -0.97 11.77
CA PHE A 147 -2.15 -1.13 13.22
C PHE A 147 -3.42 -1.72 13.82
N VAL A 148 -4.59 -1.23 13.40
CA VAL A 148 -5.90 -1.75 13.82
C VAL A 148 -6.06 -3.22 13.46
N GLY A 149 -5.73 -3.58 12.22
CA GLY A 149 -5.86 -4.96 11.75
C GLY A 149 -4.92 -5.93 12.48
N ALA A 150 -3.66 -5.54 12.72
CA ALA A 150 -2.73 -6.34 13.49
C ALA A 150 -3.23 -6.53 14.93
N ALA A 151 -3.70 -5.47 15.59
CA ALA A 151 -4.23 -5.53 16.95
C ALA A 151 -5.43 -6.49 17.05
N LYS A 152 -6.37 -6.43 16.11
CA LYS A 152 -7.52 -7.35 16.05
C LYS A 152 -7.14 -8.81 15.81
N LEU A 153 -6.11 -9.06 15.01
CA LEU A 153 -5.58 -10.40 14.80
C LEU A 153 -4.96 -10.98 16.07
N PHE A 154 -4.17 -10.18 16.81
CA PHE A 154 -3.63 -10.59 18.09
C PHE A 154 -4.73 -10.85 19.13
N GLU A 155 -5.70 -9.95 19.24
CA GLU A 155 -6.84 -10.09 20.14
C GLU A 155 -7.64 -11.37 19.87
N ALA A 156 -7.86 -11.73 18.61
CA ALA A 156 -8.66 -12.91 18.24
C ALA A 156 -7.95 -14.25 18.52
N VAL A 157 -6.63 -14.32 18.39
CA VAL A 157 -5.86 -15.57 18.51
C VAL A 157 -5.27 -15.76 19.92
N THR A 158 -5.24 -14.69 20.71
CA THR A 158 -4.73 -14.67 22.08
C THR A 158 -5.81 -14.15 23.03
N ASP A 159 -5.59 -14.31 24.33
CA ASP A 159 -6.44 -13.68 25.34
C ASP A 159 -5.99 -12.22 25.65
N PHE A 160 -5.14 -11.65 24.81
CA PHE A 160 -4.66 -10.27 24.97
C PHE A 160 -5.73 -9.25 24.57
N SER A 161 -5.76 -8.13 25.29
CA SER A 161 -6.61 -7.03 24.88
C SER A 161 -6.15 -6.40 23.54
N TYR A 162 -7.06 -5.73 22.85
CA TYR A 162 -6.76 -4.93 21.65
C TYR A 162 -5.55 -4.01 21.87
N LEU A 163 -5.51 -3.31 23.02
CA LEU A 163 -4.44 -2.36 23.33
C LEU A 163 -3.08 -3.06 23.51
N THR A 164 -3.06 -4.26 24.12
CA THR A 164 -1.84 -5.06 24.26
C THR A 164 -1.32 -5.48 22.88
N GLY A 165 -2.20 -6.01 22.01
CA GLY A 165 -1.85 -6.38 20.64
C GLY A 165 -1.35 -5.18 19.82
N LEU A 166 -2.01 -4.03 19.93
CA LEU A 166 -1.63 -2.77 19.29
C LEU A 166 -0.23 -2.31 19.72
N THR A 167 0.05 -2.38 21.03
CA THR A 167 1.35 -1.96 21.59
C THR A 167 2.48 -2.89 21.13
N MET A 168 2.26 -4.20 21.22
CA MET A 168 3.25 -5.21 20.77
C MET A 168 3.57 -5.03 19.30
N PHE A 169 2.55 -4.94 18.45
CA PHE A 169 2.75 -4.73 17.01
C PHE A 169 3.47 -3.43 16.72
N GLY A 170 3.03 -2.31 17.32
CA GLY A 170 3.61 -0.99 17.10
C GLY A 170 5.10 -0.94 17.47
N LEU A 171 5.49 -1.49 18.63
CA LEU A 171 6.89 -1.58 19.03
C LEU A 171 7.72 -2.40 18.03
N ILE A 172 7.24 -3.58 17.68
CA ILE A 172 7.96 -4.49 16.79
C ILE A 172 8.18 -3.86 15.42
N VAL A 173 7.13 -3.28 14.79
CA VAL A 173 7.22 -2.74 13.44
C VAL A 173 8.09 -1.48 13.39
N VAL A 174 8.06 -0.63 14.41
CA VAL A 174 8.90 0.57 14.47
C VAL A 174 10.37 0.17 14.64
N ILE A 175 10.68 -0.75 15.56
CA ILE A 175 12.05 -1.27 15.76
C ILE A 175 12.56 -1.95 14.47
N TYR A 176 11.75 -2.80 13.87
CA TYR A 176 12.08 -3.51 12.64
C TYR A 176 12.42 -2.55 11.49
N THR A 177 11.56 -1.56 11.26
CA THR A 177 11.74 -0.58 10.18
C THR A 177 12.98 0.28 10.42
N THR A 178 13.20 0.70 11.66
CA THR A 178 14.33 1.53 12.08
C THR A 178 15.67 0.81 11.82
N ILE A 179 15.75 -0.50 12.06
CA ILE A 179 16.94 -1.31 11.83
C ILE A 179 17.13 -1.61 10.34
N GLY A 180 16.06 -1.92 9.60
CA GLY A 180 16.13 -2.53 8.27
C GLY A 180 16.59 -1.64 7.13
N GLY A 181 16.16 -0.40 7.06
CA GLY A 181 16.26 0.42 5.84
C GLY A 181 15.57 -0.26 4.63
N PHE A 182 15.55 0.38 3.46
CA PHE A 182 14.79 -0.12 2.30
C PHE A 182 15.25 -1.50 1.80
N LYS A 183 16.57 -1.73 1.71
CA LYS A 183 17.08 -3.02 1.22
C LYS A 183 16.75 -4.18 2.16
N GLY A 184 16.87 -3.96 3.46
CA GLY A 184 16.47 -4.95 4.46
C GLY A 184 14.98 -5.24 4.38
N VAL A 185 14.16 -4.20 4.32
CA VAL A 185 12.70 -4.32 4.16
C VAL A 185 12.34 -5.03 2.87
N ALA A 186 12.93 -4.68 1.72
CA ALA A 186 12.59 -5.30 0.43
C ALA A 186 12.86 -6.81 0.39
N VAL A 187 13.94 -7.27 1.02
CA VAL A 187 14.25 -8.73 1.10
C VAL A 187 13.32 -9.44 2.08
N THR A 188 13.07 -8.85 3.24
CA THR A 188 12.13 -9.43 4.20
C THR A 188 10.68 -9.38 3.71
N ASP A 189 10.30 -8.39 2.90
CA ASP A 189 9.02 -8.36 2.20
C ASP A 189 8.84 -9.58 1.28
N ALA A 190 9.91 -10.07 0.64
CA ALA A 190 9.84 -11.30 -0.14
C ALA A 190 9.50 -12.52 0.74
N CYS A 191 10.09 -12.60 1.94
CA CYS A 191 9.71 -13.62 2.91
C CYS A 191 8.26 -13.45 3.39
N CYS A 192 7.83 -12.21 3.62
CA CYS A 192 6.45 -11.90 3.96
C CYS A 192 5.47 -12.35 2.86
N ALA A 193 5.75 -12.07 1.59
CA ALA A 193 4.89 -12.49 0.48
C ALA A 193 4.76 -14.02 0.39
N ILE A 194 5.84 -14.75 0.61
CA ILE A 194 5.81 -16.22 0.68
C ILE A 194 4.93 -16.68 1.84
N ALA A 195 5.10 -16.11 3.03
CA ALA A 195 4.30 -16.43 4.20
C ALA A 195 2.80 -16.14 3.98
N MET A 196 2.48 -15.04 3.30
CA MET A 196 1.11 -14.69 2.91
C MET A 196 0.48 -15.74 2.00
N ILE A 197 1.19 -16.18 0.95
CA ILE A 197 0.70 -17.20 0.01
C ILE A 197 0.47 -18.53 0.73
N VAL A 198 1.46 -18.99 1.48
CA VAL A 198 1.37 -20.25 2.25
C VAL A 198 0.23 -20.18 3.26
N GLY A 199 0.12 -19.06 3.99
CA GLY A 199 -0.97 -18.83 4.93
C GLY A 199 -2.36 -18.91 4.30
N LEU A 200 -2.55 -18.28 3.12
CA LEU A 200 -3.83 -18.37 2.38
C LEU A 200 -4.15 -19.80 1.95
N CYS A 201 -3.17 -20.57 1.47
CA CYS A 201 -3.39 -21.96 1.07
C CYS A 201 -3.81 -22.84 2.26
N ILE A 202 -3.14 -22.71 3.40
CA ILE A 202 -3.47 -23.47 4.61
C ILE A 202 -4.85 -23.04 5.15
N LEU A 203 -5.14 -21.72 5.17
CA LEU A 203 -6.43 -21.21 5.62
C LEU A 203 -7.59 -21.71 4.74
N MET A 204 -7.41 -21.69 3.43
CA MET A 204 -8.39 -22.25 2.48
C MET A 204 -8.65 -23.73 2.78
N GLY A 205 -7.59 -24.52 2.94
CA GLY A 205 -7.73 -25.95 3.28
C GLY A 205 -8.44 -26.17 4.62
N GLY A 206 -8.08 -25.40 5.65
CA GLY A 206 -8.72 -25.46 6.97
C GLY A 206 -10.20 -25.10 6.93
N MET A 207 -10.56 -24.05 6.21
CA MET A 207 -11.95 -23.63 6.02
C MET A 207 -12.78 -24.68 5.24
N MET A 208 -12.22 -25.25 4.19
CA MET A 208 -12.85 -26.35 3.47
C MET A 208 -13.13 -27.56 4.38
N HIS A 209 -12.16 -27.91 5.22
CA HIS A 209 -12.33 -29.00 6.18
C HIS A 209 -13.40 -28.67 7.23
N ALA A 210 -13.32 -27.50 7.86
CA ALA A 210 -14.26 -27.07 8.90
C ALA A 210 -15.70 -26.92 8.39
N GLY A 211 -15.88 -26.45 7.14
CA GLY A 211 -17.19 -26.34 6.50
C GLY A 211 -17.76 -27.66 5.95
N GLY A 212 -17.01 -28.76 6.08
CA GLY A 212 -17.43 -30.08 5.57
C GLY A 212 -17.31 -30.24 4.05
N GLY A 213 -16.42 -29.50 3.43
CA GLY A 213 -16.10 -29.52 2.00
C GLY A 213 -16.79 -28.45 1.19
N PHE A 214 -16.24 -28.22 -0.01
CA PHE A 214 -16.71 -27.16 -0.92
C PHE A 214 -18.21 -27.26 -1.23
N ASN A 215 -18.70 -28.47 -1.56
CA ASN A 215 -20.10 -28.68 -1.94
C ASN A 215 -21.05 -28.32 -0.81
N LYS A 216 -20.74 -28.64 0.44
CA LYS A 216 -21.57 -28.34 1.60
C LYS A 216 -21.63 -26.83 1.86
N ILE A 217 -20.47 -26.16 1.82
CA ILE A 217 -20.39 -24.70 1.95
C ILE A 217 -21.23 -24.01 0.86
N MET A 218 -21.05 -24.41 -0.39
CA MET A 218 -21.74 -23.79 -1.52
C MET A 218 -23.24 -24.09 -1.51
N SER A 219 -23.65 -25.29 -1.12
CA SER A 219 -25.05 -25.65 -0.92
C SER A 219 -25.71 -24.78 0.16
N TYR A 220 -25.02 -24.55 1.29
CA TYR A 220 -25.50 -23.62 2.31
C TYR A 220 -25.68 -22.21 1.76
N ILE A 221 -24.64 -21.66 1.10
CA ILE A 221 -24.69 -20.29 0.55
C ILE A 221 -25.78 -20.18 -0.50
N SER A 222 -25.90 -21.12 -1.42
CA SER A 222 -26.92 -21.08 -2.48
C SER A 222 -28.33 -21.18 -1.95
N THR A 223 -28.55 -21.87 -0.83
CA THR A 223 -29.88 -22.05 -0.22
C THR A 223 -30.26 -20.90 0.69
N GLN A 224 -29.34 -20.44 1.56
CA GLN A 224 -29.60 -19.43 2.59
C GLN A 224 -29.30 -18.00 2.15
N HIS A 225 -28.34 -17.83 1.24
CA HIS A 225 -27.83 -16.53 0.77
C HIS A 225 -27.62 -16.53 -0.75
N PRO A 226 -28.62 -16.85 -1.57
CA PRO A 226 -28.49 -16.95 -3.03
C PRO A 226 -28.06 -15.63 -3.68
N ASP A 227 -28.39 -14.50 -3.06
CA ASP A 227 -27.97 -13.16 -3.45
C ASP A 227 -26.45 -12.99 -3.48
N MET A 228 -25.71 -13.70 -2.62
CA MET A 228 -24.24 -13.62 -2.56
C MET A 228 -23.55 -14.24 -3.79
N LEU A 229 -24.23 -15.10 -4.53
CA LEU A 229 -23.70 -15.75 -5.74
C LEU A 229 -23.98 -14.96 -7.03
N GLU A 230 -24.77 -13.90 -6.94
CA GLU A 230 -25.06 -13.02 -8.07
C GLU A 230 -23.95 -11.95 -8.22
N PRO A 231 -23.61 -11.53 -9.46
CA PRO A 231 -22.54 -10.57 -9.73
C PRO A 231 -22.66 -9.24 -8.99
N LEU A 232 -23.87 -8.73 -8.82
CA LEU A 232 -24.15 -7.47 -8.10
C LEU A 232 -24.80 -7.71 -6.74
N SER A 233 -24.86 -8.97 -6.26
CA SER A 233 -25.36 -9.33 -4.93
C SER A 233 -26.76 -8.75 -4.64
N ARG A 234 -27.66 -8.77 -5.61
CA ARG A 234 -29.03 -8.18 -5.59
C ARG A 234 -29.03 -6.72 -5.14
N GLY A 235 -28.09 -5.93 -5.64
CA GLY A 235 -28.01 -4.49 -5.37
C GLY A 235 -27.19 -4.10 -4.14
N LYS A 236 -26.64 -5.05 -3.38
CA LYS A 236 -25.65 -4.75 -2.32
C LYS A 236 -24.35 -4.16 -2.91
N MET A 237 -24.07 -4.47 -4.16
CA MET A 237 -22.97 -3.91 -4.94
C MET A 237 -23.53 -3.19 -6.19
N PRO A 238 -24.06 -1.96 -6.06
CA PRO A 238 -24.57 -1.20 -7.20
C PRO A 238 -23.46 -0.88 -8.20
N ILE A 239 -23.82 -0.76 -9.48
CA ILE A 239 -22.87 -0.50 -10.58
C ILE A 239 -22.03 0.76 -10.32
N SER A 240 -22.63 1.80 -9.75
CA SER A 240 -21.94 3.03 -9.36
C SER A 240 -20.78 2.77 -8.37
N LEU A 241 -21.02 1.96 -7.35
CA LEU A 241 -19.99 1.56 -6.40
C LEU A 241 -18.93 0.67 -7.07
N TYR A 242 -19.38 -0.27 -7.90
CA TYR A 242 -18.50 -1.17 -8.65
C TYR A 242 -17.49 -0.40 -9.52
N ILE A 243 -17.98 0.51 -10.37
CA ILE A 243 -17.12 1.35 -11.22
C ILE A 243 -16.19 2.22 -10.37
N SER A 244 -16.70 2.81 -9.30
CA SER A 244 -15.91 3.64 -8.40
C SER A 244 -14.77 2.86 -7.74
N GLN A 245 -15.02 1.63 -7.31
CA GLN A 245 -14.01 0.76 -6.72
C GLN A 245 -12.99 0.31 -7.77
N TRP A 246 -13.41 0.02 -9.01
CA TRP A 246 -12.49 -0.29 -10.09
C TRP A 246 -11.55 0.87 -10.41
N LEU A 247 -12.07 2.09 -10.36
CA LEU A 247 -11.23 3.28 -10.53
C LEU A 247 -10.23 3.39 -9.38
N LEU A 248 -10.70 3.28 -8.12
CA LEU A 248 -9.91 3.48 -6.92
C LEU A 248 -8.85 2.37 -6.75
N VAL A 249 -9.21 1.10 -6.66
CA VAL A 249 -8.24 0.02 -6.38
C VAL A 249 -7.61 -0.59 -7.63
N GLY A 250 -7.94 -0.07 -8.80
CA GLY A 250 -7.41 -0.50 -10.09
C GLY A 250 -6.58 0.60 -10.76
N ILE A 251 -7.22 1.39 -11.60
CA ILE A 251 -6.54 2.34 -12.49
C ILE A 251 -5.75 3.41 -11.73
N CYS A 252 -6.34 4.03 -10.69
CA CYS A 252 -5.70 5.15 -10.01
C CYS A 252 -4.53 4.75 -9.12
N THR A 253 -4.42 3.46 -8.75
CA THR A 253 -3.27 2.92 -8.01
C THR A 253 -1.93 3.06 -8.75
N LEU A 254 -1.94 3.31 -10.08
CA LEU A 254 -0.77 3.68 -10.86
C LEU A 254 0.02 4.84 -10.23
N SER A 255 -0.68 5.77 -9.61
CA SER A 255 -0.11 7.01 -9.06
C SER A 255 0.31 6.93 -7.60
N LEU A 256 0.11 5.79 -6.95
CA LEU A 256 0.49 5.63 -5.54
C LEU A 256 2.01 5.75 -5.35
N PRO A 257 2.50 6.70 -4.54
CA PRO A 257 3.93 6.97 -4.37
C PRO A 257 4.74 5.73 -3.97
N GLN A 258 4.22 4.89 -3.07
CA GLN A 258 4.88 3.67 -2.63
C GLN A 258 5.07 2.65 -3.76
N SER A 259 4.20 2.64 -4.76
CA SER A 259 4.32 1.77 -5.94
C SER A 259 5.33 2.34 -6.93
N VAL A 260 5.35 3.66 -7.11
CA VAL A 260 6.26 4.37 -8.02
C VAL A 260 7.72 4.24 -7.56
N VAL A 261 8.01 4.31 -6.25
CA VAL A 261 9.37 4.12 -5.69
C VAL A 261 9.96 2.76 -6.09
N ARG A 262 9.14 1.72 -6.18
CA ARG A 262 9.61 0.40 -6.65
C ARG A 262 10.01 0.41 -8.12
N GLY A 263 9.31 1.20 -8.93
CA GLY A 263 9.71 1.47 -10.32
C GLY A 263 11.07 2.17 -10.45
N ILE A 264 11.57 2.85 -9.41
CA ILE A 264 12.90 3.47 -9.39
C ILE A 264 14.00 2.50 -8.93
N SER A 265 13.65 1.45 -8.18
CA SER A 265 14.58 0.62 -7.40
C SER A 265 15.15 -0.60 -8.13
N TYR A 266 14.68 -0.94 -9.33
CA TYR A 266 15.10 -2.14 -10.03
C TYR A 266 16.50 -2.04 -10.66
N LYS A 267 17.17 -3.20 -10.80
CA LYS A 267 18.52 -3.32 -11.32
C LYS A 267 18.61 -3.04 -12.83
N ASP A 268 17.79 -3.71 -13.62
CA ASP A 268 17.83 -3.68 -15.08
C ASP A 268 16.43 -3.97 -15.69
N THR A 269 16.29 -3.78 -17.00
CA THR A 269 15.01 -3.97 -17.72
C THR A 269 14.50 -5.42 -17.63
N LYS A 270 15.39 -6.42 -17.55
CA LYS A 270 15.02 -7.82 -17.38
C LYS A 270 14.39 -8.06 -16.01
N ALA A 271 14.96 -7.43 -14.95
CA ALA A 271 14.40 -7.48 -13.62
C ALA A 271 12.99 -6.86 -13.57
N LEU A 272 12.79 -5.72 -14.24
CA LEU A 272 11.47 -5.08 -14.36
C LEU A 272 10.47 -5.99 -15.06
N HIS A 273 10.83 -6.57 -16.21
CA HIS A 273 9.94 -7.45 -16.98
C HIS A 273 9.54 -8.70 -16.18
N ASN A 274 10.51 -9.36 -15.55
CA ASN A 274 10.23 -10.50 -14.69
C ASN A 274 9.33 -10.12 -13.50
N ALA A 275 9.54 -8.93 -12.90
CA ALA A 275 8.72 -8.45 -11.81
C ALA A 275 7.27 -8.20 -12.23
N MET A 276 7.04 -7.70 -13.44
CA MET A 276 5.68 -7.52 -13.98
C MET A 276 4.94 -8.85 -14.06
N ILE A 277 5.57 -9.89 -14.61
CA ILE A 277 4.95 -11.21 -14.79
C ILE A 277 4.71 -11.87 -13.43
N ILE A 278 5.77 -12.05 -12.64
CA ILE A 278 5.70 -12.74 -11.34
C ILE A 278 4.74 -12.01 -10.41
N GLY A 279 4.86 -10.69 -10.33
CA GLY A 279 4.05 -9.88 -9.43
C GLY A 279 2.56 -9.89 -9.79
N THR A 280 2.21 -9.89 -11.08
CA THR A 280 0.81 -10.00 -11.52
C THR A 280 0.19 -11.32 -11.08
N VAL A 281 0.91 -12.44 -11.25
CA VAL A 281 0.44 -13.76 -10.79
C VAL A 281 0.31 -13.81 -9.27
N VAL A 282 1.30 -13.30 -8.55
CA VAL A 282 1.33 -13.32 -7.08
C VAL A 282 0.22 -12.44 -6.49
N ILE A 283 0.10 -11.18 -6.92
CA ILE A 283 -0.97 -10.29 -6.42
C ILE A 283 -2.34 -10.83 -6.80
N GLY A 284 -2.50 -11.30 -8.05
CA GLY A 284 -3.75 -11.90 -8.49
C GLY A 284 -4.18 -13.07 -7.62
N ALA A 285 -3.27 -14.02 -7.39
CA ALA A 285 -3.54 -15.18 -6.54
C ALA A 285 -3.87 -14.74 -5.10
N MET A 286 -3.06 -13.86 -4.48
CA MET A 286 -3.28 -13.42 -3.12
C MET A 286 -4.61 -12.70 -2.94
N THR A 287 -4.94 -11.76 -3.83
CA THR A 287 -6.16 -10.95 -3.72
C THR A 287 -7.42 -11.77 -3.98
N LEU A 288 -7.41 -12.59 -5.03
CA LEU A 288 -8.59 -13.40 -5.38
C LEU A 288 -8.84 -14.50 -4.36
N VAL A 289 -7.78 -15.21 -3.92
CA VAL A 289 -7.93 -16.26 -2.90
C VAL A 289 -8.37 -15.68 -1.56
N ALA A 290 -7.78 -14.57 -1.12
CA ALA A 290 -8.18 -13.91 0.12
C ALA A 290 -9.66 -13.47 0.08
N THR A 291 -10.09 -12.87 -1.03
CA THR A 291 -11.48 -12.45 -1.20
C THR A 291 -12.44 -13.64 -1.26
N TRP A 292 -12.05 -14.71 -1.95
CA TRP A 292 -12.82 -15.95 -2.00
C TRP A 292 -12.96 -16.59 -0.61
N ILE A 293 -11.89 -16.60 0.18
CA ILE A 293 -11.93 -17.05 1.58
C ILE A 293 -13.01 -16.30 2.36
N GLY A 294 -13.14 -14.98 2.13
CA GLY A 294 -14.21 -14.17 2.71
C GLY A 294 -15.61 -14.67 2.34
N VAL A 295 -15.83 -15.02 1.07
CA VAL A 295 -17.13 -15.56 0.62
C VAL A 295 -17.44 -16.90 1.26
N ILE A 296 -16.50 -17.86 1.20
CA ILE A 296 -16.73 -19.22 1.74
C ILE A 296 -16.84 -19.25 3.26
N SER A 297 -16.24 -18.27 3.95
CA SER A 297 -16.37 -18.16 5.43
C SER A 297 -17.82 -17.96 5.86
N LYS A 298 -18.74 -17.56 4.96
CA LYS A 298 -20.18 -17.51 5.22
C LYS A 298 -20.79 -18.86 5.52
N GLY A 299 -20.25 -19.92 4.93
CA GLY A 299 -20.68 -21.30 5.23
C GLY A 299 -20.18 -21.85 6.57
N ILE A 300 -19.28 -21.11 7.24
CA ILE A 300 -18.74 -21.47 8.56
C ILE A 300 -19.32 -20.53 9.62
N LEU A 301 -19.24 -19.23 9.37
CA LEU A 301 -19.82 -18.16 10.19
C LEU A 301 -21.26 -17.87 9.74
N THR A 302 -22.18 -18.71 10.14
CA THR A 302 -23.57 -18.68 9.65
C THR A 302 -24.47 -17.67 10.35
N GLY A 303 -24.00 -17.07 11.47
CA GLY A 303 -24.75 -16.10 12.25
C GLY A 303 -24.85 -14.71 11.59
N PRO A 304 -25.67 -13.81 12.16
CA PRO A 304 -25.70 -12.40 11.75
C PRO A 304 -24.42 -11.69 12.20
N ILE A 305 -24.10 -10.55 11.57
CA ILE A 305 -22.88 -9.79 11.89
C ILE A 305 -22.79 -9.35 13.36
N THR A 306 -23.95 -9.16 14.00
CA THR A 306 -24.05 -8.83 15.43
C THR A 306 -23.46 -9.90 16.34
N ALA A 307 -23.50 -11.18 15.93
CA ALA A 307 -22.87 -12.27 16.64
C ALA A 307 -21.33 -12.21 16.61
N TYR A 308 -20.77 -11.41 15.70
CA TYR A 308 -19.33 -11.26 15.48
C TYR A 308 -18.84 -9.85 15.82
N GLY A 309 -19.45 -9.21 16.82
CA GLY A 309 -19.05 -7.88 17.32
C GLY A 309 -19.43 -6.74 16.39
N ASN A 310 -20.43 -6.92 15.52
CA ASN A 310 -20.98 -5.91 14.61
C ASN A 310 -19.93 -5.19 13.72
N SER A 311 -18.83 -5.89 13.39
CA SER A 311 -17.76 -5.36 12.54
C SER A 311 -17.31 -6.40 11.52
N VAL A 312 -17.21 -5.99 10.26
CA VAL A 312 -16.67 -6.82 9.19
C VAL A 312 -15.19 -7.18 9.42
N ASP A 313 -14.44 -6.35 10.14
CA ASP A 313 -13.04 -6.59 10.44
C ASP A 313 -12.81 -7.77 11.39
N ASN A 314 -13.85 -8.21 12.10
CA ASN A 314 -13.77 -9.34 13.03
C ASN A 314 -14.00 -10.69 12.30
N ILE A 315 -14.57 -10.67 11.10
CA ILE A 315 -14.97 -11.90 10.38
C ILE A 315 -13.76 -12.81 10.14
N MET A 316 -12.68 -12.29 9.58
CA MET A 316 -11.52 -13.12 9.25
C MET A 316 -10.77 -13.63 10.49
N PRO A 317 -10.47 -12.80 11.51
CA PRO A 317 -9.90 -13.29 12.75
C PRO A 317 -10.74 -14.42 13.39
N ILE A 318 -12.06 -14.27 13.47
CA ILE A 318 -12.96 -15.29 14.02
C ILE A 318 -13.00 -16.55 13.14
N ALA A 319 -13.04 -16.37 11.82
CA ALA A 319 -13.03 -17.51 10.89
C ALA A 319 -11.75 -18.35 11.00
N ILE A 320 -10.59 -17.71 11.19
CA ILE A 320 -9.32 -18.40 11.44
C ILE A 320 -9.42 -19.28 12.70
N VAL A 321 -9.89 -18.70 13.80
CA VAL A 321 -9.98 -19.42 15.10
C VAL A 321 -11.02 -20.54 15.07
N GLN A 322 -12.15 -20.34 14.37
CA GLN A 322 -13.19 -21.39 14.27
C GLN A 322 -12.86 -22.49 13.26
N SER A 323 -12.02 -22.22 12.27
CA SER A 323 -11.70 -23.21 11.22
C SER A 323 -10.47 -24.04 11.51
N LEU A 324 -9.65 -23.66 12.47
CA LEU A 324 -8.33 -24.24 12.70
C LEU A 324 -8.10 -24.57 14.17
N THR A 325 -7.24 -25.57 14.43
CA THR A 325 -6.77 -25.80 15.79
C THR A 325 -5.90 -24.62 16.27
N PRO A 326 -5.77 -24.39 17.59
CA PRO A 326 -5.03 -23.26 18.14
C PRO A 326 -3.62 -23.07 17.56
N PHE A 327 -2.88 -24.18 17.39
CA PHE A 327 -1.55 -24.12 16.78
C PHE A 327 -1.58 -23.60 15.33
N TRP A 328 -2.46 -24.16 14.49
CA TRP A 328 -2.58 -23.71 13.09
C TRP A 328 -3.15 -22.30 12.97
N ALA A 329 -4.04 -21.90 13.86
CA ALA A 329 -4.49 -20.50 13.92
C ALA A 329 -3.30 -19.56 14.18
N GLY A 330 -2.41 -19.90 15.11
CA GLY A 330 -1.17 -19.16 15.38
C GLY A 330 -0.20 -19.12 14.20
N VAL A 331 -0.10 -20.19 13.42
CA VAL A 331 0.71 -20.21 12.18
C VAL A 331 0.10 -19.33 11.09
N ILE A 332 -1.22 -19.40 10.91
CA ILE A 332 -1.90 -18.70 9.82
C ILE A 332 -1.90 -17.18 9.99
N ILE A 333 -1.97 -16.67 11.22
CA ILE A 333 -1.91 -15.21 11.43
C ILE A 333 -0.56 -14.60 10.99
N ILE A 334 0.48 -15.42 10.78
CA ILE A 334 1.75 -14.95 10.21
C ILE A 334 1.50 -14.26 8.86
N GLY A 335 0.62 -14.80 7.99
CA GLY A 335 0.30 -14.20 6.70
C GLY A 335 -0.24 -12.76 6.81
N PRO A 336 -1.39 -12.53 7.48
CA PRO A 336 -1.91 -11.18 7.69
C PRO A 336 -0.97 -10.25 8.48
N ILE A 337 -0.22 -10.77 9.47
CA ILE A 337 0.79 -9.96 10.19
C ILE A 337 1.94 -9.57 9.26
N ALA A 338 2.41 -10.48 8.42
CA ALA A 338 3.43 -10.20 7.41
C ALA A 338 2.96 -9.10 6.43
N ALA A 339 1.70 -9.15 5.99
CA ALA A 339 1.09 -8.12 5.16
C ALA A 339 1.08 -6.74 5.84
N THR A 340 0.78 -6.72 7.13
CA THR A 340 0.77 -5.48 7.92
C THR A 340 2.17 -4.90 8.07
N ILE A 341 3.16 -5.74 8.43
CA ILE A 341 4.55 -5.32 8.65
C ILE A 341 5.17 -4.78 7.36
N SER A 342 5.05 -5.51 6.25
CA SER A 342 5.61 -5.09 4.96
C SER A 342 5.04 -3.77 4.48
N THR A 343 3.73 -3.56 4.67
CA THR A 343 3.08 -2.30 4.32
C THR A 343 3.55 -1.16 5.23
N VAL A 344 3.49 -1.32 6.56
CA VAL A 344 3.86 -0.27 7.51
C VAL A 344 5.32 0.12 7.37
N SER A 345 6.25 -0.85 7.28
CA SER A 345 7.68 -0.56 7.15
C SER A 345 7.98 0.24 5.87
N SER A 346 7.36 -0.12 4.76
CA SER A 346 7.51 0.62 3.50
C SER A 346 6.95 2.03 3.56
N LEU A 347 5.79 2.23 4.21
CA LEU A 347 5.17 3.54 4.36
C LEU A 347 5.91 4.42 5.37
N LEU A 348 6.41 3.86 6.46
CA LEU A 348 7.26 4.58 7.43
C LEU A 348 8.55 5.07 6.77
N LEU A 349 9.23 4.21 6.00
CA LEU A 349 10.43 4.60 5.26
C LEU A 349 10.15 5.70 4.24
N SER A 350 9.07 5.57 3.46
CA SER A 350 8.69 6.57 2.47
C SER A 350 8.29 7.90 3.11
N SER A 351 7.55 7.88 4.22
CA SER A 351 7.16 9.09 4.95
C SER A 351 8.37 9.77 5.60
N SER A 352 9.26 9.00 6.24
CA SER A 352 10.49 9.55 6.83
C SER A 352 11.42 10.13 5.76
N SER A 353 11.48 9.50 4.56
CA SER A 353 12.20 10.02 3.40
C SER A 353 11.62 11.37 2.95
N SER A 354 10.31 11.46 2.83
CA SER A 354 9.64 12.71 2.44
C SER A 354 9.92 13.85 3.42
N ILE A 355 9.90 13.58 4.73
CA ILE A 355 10.20 14.59 5.75
C ILE A 355 11.67 15.00 5.72
N VAL A 356 12.58 14.03 5.76
CA VAL A 356 14.00 14.30 5.96
C VAL A 356 14.67 14.72 4.67
N LYS A 357 14.53 13.93 3.60
CA LYS A 357 15.21 14.17 2.33
C LYS A 357 14.50 15.26 1.52
N ASP A 358 13.19 15.13 1.31
CA ASP A 358 12.50 15.98 0.35
C ASP A 358 12.17 17.38 0.90
N VAL A 359 11.99 17.50 2.23
CA VAL A 359 11.72 18.79 2.89
C VAL A 359 12.96 19.30 3.58
N TYR A 360 13.46 18.60 4.61
CA TYR A 360 14.49 19.14 5.49
C TYR A 360 15.86 19.34 4.81
N MET A 361 16.38 18.29 4.12
CA MET A 361 17.66 18.41 3.41
C MET A 361 17.60 19.45 2.28
N ASN A 362 16.45 19.58 1.62
CA ASN A 362 16.28 20.56 0.56
C ASN A 362 16.31 22.01 1.08
N ILE A 363 15.70 22.26 2.26
CA ILE A 363 15.78 23.55 2.93
C ILE A 363 17.23 23.83 3.34
N LYS A 364 17.93 22.86 3.91
CA LYS A 364 19.34 22.99 4.32
C LYS A 364 20.28 23.15 3.13
N GLY A 365 20.09 22.38 2.06
CA GLY A 365 20.87 22.50 0.83
C GLY A 365 20.79 23.88 0.19
N LYS A 366 19.64 24.56 0.27
CA LYS A 366 19.50 25.96 -0.17
C LYS A 366 20.28 26.96 0.68
N ARG A 367 20.63 26.59 1.91
CA ARG A 367 21.49 27.37 2.81
C ARG A 367 22.95 26.98 2.75
N GLU A 368 23.32 26.16 1.75
CA GLU A 368 24.68 25.60 1.60
C GLU A 368 25.13 24.72 2.79
N GLU A 369 24.20 24.31 3.65
CA GLU A 369 24.46 23.44 4.78
C GLU A 369 24.33 21.97 4.36
N GLN A 370 25.45 21.25 4.26
CA GLN A 370 25.45 19.81 3.99
C GLN A 370 25.29 19.01 5.29
N LEU A 371 24.33 18.09 5.29
CA LEU A 371 24.15 17.16 6.40
C LEU A 371 25.09 15.97 6.27
N SER A 372 25.70 15.57 7.39
CA SER A 372 26.47 14.33 7.43
C SER A 372 25.56 13.10 7.34
N ASN A 373 26.10 11.97 6.87
CA ASN A 373 25.36 10.70 6.80
C ASN A 373 24.80 10.28 8.18
N ASN A 374 25.50 10.59 9.27
CA ASN A 374 25.02 10.31 10.62
C ASN A 374 23.81 11.18 11.02
N GLN A 375 23.79 12.44 10.62
CA GLN A 375 22.66 13.34 10.86
C GLN A 375 21.43 12.90 10.06
N ILE A 376 21.61 12.57 8.78
CA ILE A 376 20.51 12.05 7.93
C ILE A 376 19.92 10.80 8.57
N ARG A 377 20.78 9.88 9.01
CA ARG A 377 20.36 8.68 9.72
C ARG A 377 19.57 9.00 10.99
N LEU A 378 20.09 9.86 11.86
CA LEU A 378 19.45 10.21 13.13
C LEU A 378 18.07 10.84 12.90
N TYR A 379 17.96 11.78 11.95
CA TYR A 379 16.68 12.43 11.62
C TYR A 379 15.69 11.46 11.00
N SER A 380 16.14 10.54 10.13
CA SER A 380 15.27 9.51 9.56
C SER A 380 14.74 8.55 10.63
N LEU A 381 15.57 8.14 11.59
CA LEU A 381 15.16 7.33 12.72
C LEU A 381 14.16 8.08 13.61
N GLY A 382 14.45 9.33 13.94
CA GLY A 382 13.55 10.18 14.73
C GLY A 382 12.18 10.37 14.05
N ALA A 383 12.17 10.68 12.76
CA ALA A 383 10.94 10.80 11.98
C ALA A 383 10.13 9.49 11.97
N THR A 384 10.78 8.34 11.79
CA THR A 384 10.14 7.02 11.81
C THR A 384 9.48 6.74 13.16
N ILE A 385 10.16 7.03 14.28
CA ILE A 385 9.64 6.83 15.62
C ILE A 385 8.45 7.77 15.91
N ILE A 386 8.57 9.05 15.57
CA ILE A 386 7.50 10.04 15.78
C ILE A 386 6.26 9.66 14.98
N LEU A 387 6.43 9.28 13.71
CA LEU A 387 5.31 8.83 12.87
C LEU A 387 4.67 7.55 13.42
N GLY A 388 5.48 6.59 13.87
CA GLY A 388 4.98 5.36 14.49
C GLY A 388 4.15 5.64 15.76
N LEU A 389 4.60 6.55 16.61
CA LEU A 389 3.87 6.97 17.80
C LEU A 389 2.57 7.72 17.48
N LEU A 390 2.58 8.58 16.46
CA LEU A 390 1.39 9.28 15.98
C LEU A 390 0.33 8.29 15.48
N VAL A 391 0.75 7.35 14.63
CA VAL A 391 -0.13 6.28 14.11
C VAL A 391 -0.70 5.42 15.23
N TYR A 392 0.15 5.02 16.19
CA TYR A 392 -0.27 4.29 17.38
C TYR A 392 -1.35 5.04 18.16
N ALA A 393 -1.15 6.31 18.43
CA ALA A 393 -2.10 7.13 19.18
C ALA A 393 -3.47 7.21 18.49
N ILE A 394 -3.50 7.37 17.18
CA ILE A 394 -4.76 7.38 16.41
C ILE A 394 -5.41 5.99 16.39
N ALA A 395 -4.62 4.92 16.31
CA ALA A 395 -5.11 3.55 16.28
C ALA A 395 -5.72 3.07 17.60
N ILE A 396 -5.48 3.74 18.73
CA ILE A 396 -6.15 3.43 20.03
C ILE A 396 -7.67 3.50 19.88
N LYS A 397 -8.19 4.49 19.15
CA LYS A 397 -9.61 4.66 18.84
C LYS A 397 -9.78 4.90 17.32
N PRO A 398 -9.85 3.83 16.54
CA PRO A 398 -9.88 3.96 15.09
C PRO A 398 -11.15 4.69 14.62
N PRO A 399 -11.04 5.59 13.61
CA PRO A 399 -12.18 6.39 13.15
C PRO A 399 -13.21 5.59 12.35
N SER A 400 -12.84 4.43 11.80
CA SER A 400 -13.72 3.59 10.98
C SER A 400 -13.17 2.15 10.87
N VAL A 401 -13.85 1.31 10.07
CA VAL A 401 -13.36 -0.04 9.72
C VAL A 401 -12.15 0.02 8.79
N ILE A 402 -11.31 -1.03 8.83
CA ILE A 402 -10.02 -1.10 8.13
C ILE A 402 -10.14 -0.74 6.65
N TRP A 403 -11.13 -1.33 5.94
CA TRP A 403 -11.32 -1.06 4.52
C TRP A 403 -11.58 0.41 4.23
N GLN A 404 -12.47 1.06 4.99
CA GLN A 404 -12.84 2.46 4.78
C GLN A 404 -11.68 3.42 5.05
N ILE A 405 -10.90 3.18 6.11
CA ILE A 405 -9.70 4.00 6.41
C ILE A 405 -8.70 3.89 5.26
N ASN A 406 -8.48 2.68 4.76
CA ASN A 406 -7.51 2.45 3.68
C ASN A 406 -7.98 3.08 2.35
N MET A 407 -9.28 2.97 2.02
CA MET A 407 -9.84 3.58 0.81
C MET A 407 -9.81 5.11 0.87
N PHE A 408 -10.05 5.70 2.05
CA PHE A 408 -9.87 7.13 2.26
C PHE A 408 -8.44 7.58 1.97
N ALA A 409 -7.47 6.85 2.48
CA ALA A 409 -6.05 7.17 2.30
C ALA A 409 -5.61 7.01 0.83
N PHE A 410 -6.00 5.92 0.17
CA PHE A 410 -5.68 5.69 -1.24
C PHE A 410 -6.34 6.75 -2.13
N GLY A 411 -7.62 7.02 -1.96
CA GLY A 411 -8.32 8.04 -2.75
C GLY A 411 -7.71 9.43 -2.63
N GLY A 412 -7.21 9.80 -1.44
CA GLY A 412 -6.49 11.07 -1.25
C GLY A 412 -5.17 11.12 -1.99
N LEU A 413 -4.35 10.05 -1.91
CA LEU A 413 -3.10 9.93 -2.67
C LEU A 413 -3.33 9.93 -4.18
N GLU A 414 -4.27 9.14 -4.63
CA GLU A 414 -4.60 9.00 -6.05
C GLU A 414 -5.09 10.33 -6.63
N THR A 415 -6.00 11.00 -5.94
CA THR A 415 -6.49 12.32 -6.35
C THR A 415 -5.35 13.34 -6.44
N ALA A 416 -4.38 13.27 -5.53
CA ALA A 416 -3.23 14.17 -5.53
C ALA A 416 -2.25 13.91 -6.67
N PHE A 417 -1.93 12.63 -6.92
CA PHE A 417 -0.80 12.26 -7.76
C PHE A 417 -1.18 11.80 -9.17
N PHE A 418 -2.42 11.35 -9.42
CA PHE A 418 -2.81 10.71 -10.67
C PHE A 418 -2.54 11.59 -11.90
N TRP A 419 -3.18 12.73 -12.00
CA TRP A 419 -3.01 13.62 -13.15
C TRP A 419 -1.65 14.30 -13.16
N VAL A 420 -1.11 14.61 -11.99
CA VAL A 420 0.22 15.22 -11.87
C VAL A 420 1.30 14.32 -12.43
N LEU A 421 1.24 13.01 -12.15
CA LEU A 421 2.19 12.04 -12.71
C LEU A 421 1.89 11.71 -14.17
N ILE A 422 0.64 11.46 -14.54
CA ILE A 422 0.28 11.16 -15.92
C ILE A 422 0.72 12.30 -16.85
N PHE A 423 0.28 13.51 -16.61
CA PHE A 423 0.65 14.63 -17.48
C PHE A 423 2.12 15.01 -17.36
N GLY A 424 2.72 14.86 -16.17
CA GLY A 424 4.15 15.06 -16.00
C GLY A 424 5.01 14.15 -16.87
N LEU A 425 4.62 12.89 -16.99
CA LEU A 425 5.38 11.87 -17.72
C LEU A 425 5.02 11.77 -19.21
N PHE A 426 3.77 12.05 -19.58
CA PHE A 426 3.27 11.76 -20.94
C PHE A 426 2.81 12.99 -21.70
N TRP A 427 2.72 14.16 -21.08
CA TRP A 427 2.29 15.38 -21.77
C TRP A 427 3.32 16.52 -21.62
N PRO A 428 4.06 16.85 -22.69
CA PRO A 428 5.13 17.87 -22.65
C PRO A 428 4.67 19.27 -22.23
N LYS A 429 3.41 19.64 -22.52
CA LYS A 429 2.84 20.97 -22.21
C LYS A 429 2.38 21.11 -20.75
N ALA A 430 2.49 20.06 -19.93
CA ALA A 430 2.14 20.11 -18.52
C ALA A 430 3.09 21.05 -17.75
N ASN A 431 2.54 22.03 -17.05
CA ASN A 431 3.30 23.01 -16.28
C ASN A 431 3.02 22.97 -14.78
N LYS A 432 3.80 23.71 -14.00
CA LYS A 432 3.72 23.71 -12.53
C LYS A 432 2.36 24.19 -11.99
N TYR A 433 1.70 25.12 -12.64
CA TYR A 433 0.43 25.67 -12.16
C TYR A 433 -0.71 24.66 -12.32
N GLY A 434 -0.69 23.90 -13.44
CA GLY A 434 -1.59 22.77 -13.62
C GLY A 434 -1.40 21.71 -12.56
N ALA A 435 -0.14 21.33 -12.27
CA ALA A 435 0.19 20.32 -11.25
C ALA A 435 -0.21 20.78 -9.83
N ILE A 436 0.05 22.03 -9.46
CA ILE A 436 -0.34 22.58 -8.15
C ILE A 436 -1.86 22.63 -8.00
N ALA A 437 -2.57 23.11 -9.02
CA ALA A 437 -4.03 23.20 -9.00
C ALA A 437 -4.68 21.81 -8.93
N ALA A 438 -4.17 20.82 -9.68
CA ALA A 438 -4.66 19.44 -9.64
C ALA A 438 -4.45 18.80 -8.26
N MET A 439 -3.23 18.86 -7.72
CA MET A 439 -2.92 18.26 -6.43
C MET A 439 -3.69 18.95 -5.29
N GLY A 440 -3.59 20.27 -5.17
CA GLY A 440 -4.22 21.02 -4.09
C GLY A 440 -5.74 21.01 -4.19
N GLY A 441 -6.27 21.38 -5.35
CA GLY A 441 -7.72 21.40 -5.60
C GLY A 441 -8.34 20.01 -5.48
N GLY A 442 -7.71 19.01 -6.09
CA GLY A 442 -8.18 17.62 -6.02
C GLY A 442 -8.27 17.09 -4.59
N VAL A 443 -7.20 17.24 -3.80
CA VAL A 443 -7.17 16.77 -2.39
C VAL A 443 -8.22 17.49 -1.54
N ILE A 444 -8.33 18.83 -1.67
CA ILE A 444 -9.33 19.59 -0.92
C ILE A 444 -10.73 19.14 -1.26
N ILE A 445 -11.06 19.01 -2.54
CA ILE A 445 -12.37 18.56 -3.01
C ILE A 445 -12.67 17.14 -2.52
N TYR A 446 -11.71 16.23 -2.65
CA TYR A 446 -11.86 14.85 -2.16
C TYR A 446 -12.12 14.80 -0.65
N CYS A 447 -11.31 15.49 0.15
CA CYS A 447 -11.49 15.54 1.60
C CYS A 447 -12.83 16.15 2.01
N LEU A 448 -13.25 17.25 1.37
CA LEU A 448 -14.56 17.85 1.61
C LEU A 448 -15.69 16.89 1.22
N ALA A 449 -15.58 16.24 0.07
CA ALA A 449 -16.58 15.25 -0.35
C ALA A 449 -16.69 14.06 0.61
N MET A 450 -15.57 13.62 1.19
CA MET A 450 -15.56 12.55 2.21
C MET A 450 -16.18 13.02 3.53
N VAL A 451 -15.81 14.20 4.03
CA VAL A 451 -16.33 14.75 5.30
C VAL A 451 -17.83 15.01 5.23
N PHE A 452 -18.29 15.66 4.15
CA PHE A 452 -19.69 15.98 3.95
C PHE A 452 -20.49 14.84 3.30
N LYS A 453 -19.86 13.68 3.04
CA LYS A 453 -20.48 12.50 2.42
C LYS A 453 -21.17 12.80 1.08
N ILE A 454 -20.58 13.73 0.30
CA ILE A 454 -21.12 14.12 -1.00
C ILE A 454 -20.92 12.97 -1.99
N LYS A 455 -22.01 12.53 -2.62
CA LYS A 455 -21.98 11.54 -3.68
C LYS A 455 -22.67 12.12 -4.91
N VAL A 456 -22.06 11.97 -6.06
CA VAL A 456 -22.62 12.35 -7.35
C VAL A 456 -22.97 11.06 -8.09
N LEU A 457 -24.23 10.88 -8.47
CA LEU A 457 -24.75 9.67 -9.13
C LEU A 457 -24.47 8.38 -8.31
N ASP A 458 -24.51 8.46 -7.00
CA ASP A 458 -24.13 7.38 -6.07
C ASP A 458 -22.71 6.81 -6.27
N LEU A 459 -21.84 7.53 -6.98
CA LEU A 459 -20.44 7.18 -7.14
C LEU A 459 -19.65 7.48 -5.86
N HIS A 460 -18.58 6.75 -5.64
CA HIS A 460 -17.64 7.04 -4.53
C HIS A 460 -16.96 8.39 -4.77
N GLN A 461 -16.64 9.10 -3.70
CA GLN A 461 -16.06 10.45 -3.74
C GLN A 461 -14.76 10.56 -4.53
N ILE A 462 -14.04 9.45 -4.75
CA ILE A 462 -12.83 9.40 -5.58
C ILE A 462 -13.12 9.84 -7.03
N VAL A 463 -14.27 9.49 -7.58
CA VAL A 463 -14.64 9.87 -8.96
C VAL A 463 -14.78 11.38 -9.08
N LEU A 464 -15.40 12.00 -8.08
CA LEU A 464 -15.49 13.47 -7.99
C LEU A 464 -14.10 14.10 -7.81
N GLY A 465 -13.28 13.53 -6.90
CA GLY A 465 -11.92 14.00 -6.65
C GLY A 465 -11.03 13.96 -7.89
N ILE A 466 -10.97 12.83 -8.59
CA ILE A 466 -10.18 12.65 -9.82
C ILE A 466 -10.73 13.52 -10.95
N GLY A 467 -12.06 13.57 -11.14
CA GLY A 467 -12.68 14.37 -12.19
C GLY A 467 -12.42 15.88 -12.03
N LEU A 468 -12.60 16.39 -10.81
CA LEU A 468 -12.36 17.82 -10.53
C LEU A 468 -10.86 18.14 -10.45
N SER A 469 -10.00 17.22 -10.00
CA SER A 469 -8.55 17.37 -10.11
C SER A 469 -8.10 17.56 -11.57
N LEU A 470 -8.71 16.81 -12.51
CA LEU A 470 -8.48 16.98 -13.95
C LEU A 470 -8.85 18.39 -14.43
N LEU A 471 -10.04 18.88 -14.05
CA LEU A 471 -10.48 20.23 -14.41
C LEU A 471 -9.55 21.29 -13.81
N CYS A 472 -9.19 21.15 -12.53
CA CYS A 472 -8.20 22.02 -11.88
C CYS A 472 -6.86 22.01 -12.62
N PHE A 473 -6.42 20.84 -13.11
CA PHE A 473 -5.19 20.73 -13.89
C PHE A 473 -5.25 21.61 -15.14
N PHE A 474 -6.28 21.46 -15.95
CA PHE A 474 -6.38 22.23 -17.21
C PHE A 474 -6.55 23.74 -16.96
N ILE A 475 -7.36 24.12 -15.96
CA ILE A 475 -7.51 25.53 -15.57
C ILE A 475 -6.15 26.08 -15.10
N GLY A 476 -5.46 25.42 -14.19
CA GLY A 476 -4.15 25.86 -13.72
C GLY A 476 -3.11 25.89 -14.83
N ASN A 477 -3.13 24.90 -15.72
CA ASN A 477 -2.18 24.78 -16.82
C ASN A 477 -2.30 25.91 -17.85
N SER A 478 -3.48 26.53 -17.99
CA SER A 478 -3.70 27.66 -18.89
C SER A 478 -3.00 28.95 -18.45
N PHE A 479 -2.64 29.07 -17.16
CA PHE A 479 -1.92 30.25 -16.63
C PHE A 479 -0.39 30.12 -16.72
N GLY A 480 0.13 28.98 -17.17
CA GLY A 480 1.56 28.70 -17.15
C GLY A 480 2.26 28.94 -18.48
N LYS A 481 3.57 29.20 -18.42
CA LYS A 481 4.45 29.24 -19.58
C LYS A 481 4.84 27.82 -20.00
N THR A 482 5.35 27.71 -21.24
CA THR A 482 5.95 26.48 -21.77
C THR A 482 7.11 26.02 -20.89
N VAL A 483 7.27 24.69 -20.79
CA VAL A 483 8.36 24.05 -20.06
C VAL A 483 9.67 24.27 -20.82
N ASP A 484 10.77 24.45 -20.11
CA ASP A 484 12.09 24.64 -20.70
C ASP A 484 12.56 23.39 -21.47
N GLU A 485 13.33 23.63 -22.53
CA GLU A 485 13.80 22.59 -23.44
C GLU A 485 14.68 21.55 -22.71
N LYS A 486 15.51 21.98 -21.75
CA LYS A 486 16.34 21.05 -20.97
C LYS A 486 15.53 19.99 -20.24
N THR A 487 14.44 20.41 -19.60
CA THR A 487 13.48 19.48 -18.95
C THR A 487 12.80 18.58 -19.98
N LEU A 488 12.42 19.12 -21.14
CA LEU A 488 11.78 18.32 -22.20
C LEU A 488 12.74 17.26 -22.76
N ARG A 489 14.03 17.56 -22.95
CA ARG A 489 15.04 16.57 -23.38
C ARG A 489 15.19 15.41 -22.39
N ILE A 490 15.05 15.65 -21.09
CA ILE A 490 15.12 14.59 -20.06
C ILE A 490 13.84 13.73 -20.05
N PHE A 491 12.67 14.37 -20.07
CA PHE A 491 11.39 13.69 -19.91
C PHE A 491 10.79 13.13 -21.21
N PHE A 492 11.17 13.69 -22.34
CA PHE A 492 10.65 13.37 -23.70
C PHE A 492 11.79 13.31 -24.72
N PRO A 493 12.84 12.49 -24.51
CA PRO A 493 13.98 12.41 -25.44
C PRO A 493 13.54 12.05 -26.87
N GLU A 494 12.49 11.26 -27.02
CA GLU A 494 11.91 10.82 -28.28
C GLU A 494 11.48 11.97 -29.20
N LYS A 495 11.32 13.19 -28.70
CA LYS A 495 10.98 14.37 -29.49
C LYS A 495 12.19 15.07 -30.13
N PHE A 496 13.39 14.68 -29.69
CA PHE A 496 14.64 15.33 -30.11
C PHE A 496 15.58 14.32 -30.80
N ASP A 497 15.16 13.09 -31.01
CA ASP A 497 15.96 12.06 -31.68
C ASP A 497 16.09 12.32 -33.20
N ASP A 498 15.15 13.09 -33.81
CA ASP A 498 15.21 13.48 -35.23
C ASP A 498 16.21 14.61 -35.48
N GLU A 499 16.81 15.21 -34.45
CA GLU A 499 17.83 16.27 -34.57
C GLU A 499 19.28 15.75 -34.58
N LYS A 500 19.47 14.41 -34.46
CA LYS A 500 20.77 13.72 -34.62
C LYS A 500 20.91 13.06 -35.97
#